data_baa8097ed087ec4714d954cebc60fd43
#
_entry.id   baa8097ed087ec4714d954cebc60fd43
#
_cell.length_a   1.000
_cell.length_b   1.000
_cell.length_c   1.000
_cell.angle_alpha   90.00
_cell.angle_beta   90.00
_cell.angle_gamma   90.00
#
_symmetry.space_group_name_H-M   'P 1'
#
loop_
_entity.id
_entity.type
_entity.pdbx_description
1 polymer ?
#
loop_
_entity_poly.entity_id
_entity_poly.type
_entity_poly.pdbx_seq_one_letter_code
_entity_poly.pdbx_strand_id
1 'polypeptide(L)'
;KARTWTPITVDPLLFDSGTSLVEYTNVDSFGNVMLNILVDPLVSPLSAGTHVLSLTDPLPFPPRTEQKVPFWYGWSGAANLENYFLIQTNGIINIVINITQGSQEIRKDSIIYPTN
;
A
#
# COMPACT_ATOMS: atom_id res chain seq x y z
N LYS A 1 8.12 -23.74 2.42
CA LYS A 1 6.71 -23.61 2.77
C LYS A 1 6.05 -22.52 1.93
N ALA A 2 4.92 -22.83 1.36
CA ALA A 2 4.21 -21.91 0.51
C ALA A 2 3.70 -20.68 1.30
N ARG A 3 3.75 -19.51 0.66
CA ARG A 3 3.16 -18.30 1.23
C ARG A 3 1.64 -18.39 1.15
N THR A 4 1.01 -17.92 2.21
CA THR A 4 -0.44 -17.73 2.24
C THR A 4 -0.73 -16.25 2.10
N TRP A 5 -1.52 -15.89 1.10
CA TRP A 5 -1.89 -14.49 0.84
C TRP A 5 -3.27 -14.21 1.41
N THR A 6 -3.39 -13.09 2.12
CA THR A 6 -4.65 -12.62 2.68
C THR A 6 -4.97 -11.24 2.12
N PRO A 7 -6.16 -11.05 1.54
CA PRO A 7 -6.54 -9.76 0.98
C PRO A 7 -6.93 -8.76 2.07
N ILE A 8 -6.71 -7.48 1.77
CA ILE A 8 -7.16 -6.34 2.57
C ILE A 8 -8.28 -5.65 1.80
N THR A 9 -9.37 -5.33 2.50
CA THR A 9 -10.46 -4.54 1.92
C THR A 9 -10.05 -3.08 1.83
N VAL A 10 -9.94 -2.56 0.61
CA VAL A 10 -9.62 -1.15 0.39
C VAL A 10 -10.82 -0.27 0.71
N ASP A 11 -10.58 1.02 0.99
CA ASP A 11 -11.65 1.99 1.21
C ASP A 11 -12.45 2.16 -0.09
N PRO A 12 -13.72 1.73 -0.15
CA PRO A 12 -14.50 1.76 -1.39
C PRO A 12 -14.91 3.17 -1.81
N LEU A 13 -14.75 4.16 -0.95
CA LEU A 13 -15.02 5.55 -1.29
C LEU A 13 -13.84 6.19 -2.03
N LEU A 14 -12.66 5.60 -1.94
CA LEU A 14 -11.44 6.11 -2.57
C LEU A 14 -10.97 5.26 -3.75
N PHE A 15 -11.17 3.95 -3.67
CA PHE A 15 -10.59 3.00 -4.63
C PHE A 15 -11.65 2.05 -5.18
N ASP A 16 -11.45 1.66 -6.44
CA ASP A 16 -12.31 0.66 -7.08
C ASP A 16 -12.00 -0.72 -6.48
N SER A 17 -12.97 -1.29 -5.77
CA SER A 17 -12.82 -2.59 -5.12
C SER A 17 -12.72 -3.75 -6.12
N GLY A 18 -13.21 -3.57 -7.35
CA GLY A 18 -13.17 -4.61 -8.38
C GLY A 18 -11.84 -4.74 -9.08
N THR A 19 -11.04 -3.66 -9.10
CA THR A 19 -9.74 -3.61 -9.79
C THR A 19 -8.57 -3.40 -8.85
N SER A 20 -8.82 -3.10 -7.58
CA SER A 20 -7.78 -2.96 -6.58
C SER A 20 -7.51 -4.30 -5.89
N LEU A 21 -6.24 -4.59 -5.63
CA LEU A 21 -5.84 -5.79 -4.91
C LEU A 21 -4.70 -5.44 -3.96
N VAL A 22 -4.96 -5.56 -2.68
CA VAL A 22 -3.96 -5.41 -1.63
C VAL A 22 -3.95 -6.70 -0.84
N GLU A 23 -2.78 -7.29 -0.68
CA GLU A 23 -2.65 -8.59 -0.01
C GLU A 23 -1.33 -8.69 0.73
N TYR A 24 -1.34 -9.45 1.81
CA TYR A 24 -0.14 -9.68 2.61
C TYR A 24 0.05 -11.17 2.89
N THR A 25 1.27 -11.55 3.21
CA THR A 25 1.60 -12.93 3.57
C THR A 25 1.55 -13.15 5.07
N ASN A 26 1.51 -14.42 5.47
CA ASN A 26 1.86 -14.81 6.83
C ASN A 26 3.34 -14.45 7.10
N VAL A 27 3.69 -14.39 8.38
CA VAL A 27 5.09 -14.17 8.79
C VAL A 27 5.93 -15.37 8.41
N ASP A 28 7.04 -15.11 7.73
CA ASP A 28 7.95 -16.18 7.33
C ASP A 28 8.91 -16.57 8.47
N SER A 29 9.80 -17.53 8.21
CA SER A 29 10.74 -18.02 9.21
C SER A 29 11.79 -16.99 9.62
N PHE A 30 11.93 -15.90 8.88
CA PHE A 30 12.85 -14.81 9.19
C PHE A 30 12.15 -13.64 9.90
N GLY A 31 10.85 -13.76 10.16
CA GLY A 31 10.08 -12.70 10.80
C GLY A 31 9.62 -11.60 9.85
N ASN A 32 9.57 -11.88 8.56
CA ASN A 32 9.17 -10.90 7.54
C ASN A 32 7.78 -11.17 6.98
N VAL A 33 7.14 -10.10 6.56
CA VAL A 33 5.87 -10.14 5.82
C VAL A 33 6.11 -9.53 4.44
N MET A 34 5.50 -10.11 3.42
CA MET A 34 5.48 -9.53 2.08
C MET A 34 4.10 -8.93 1.82
N LEU A 35 4.09 -7.75 1.21
CA LEU A 35 2.88 -6.98 0.93
C LEU A 35 2.88 -6.58 -0.55
N ASN A 36 1.76 -6.78 -1.22
CA ASN A 36 1.51 -6.29 -2.57
C ASN A 36 0.38 -5.28 -2.52
N ILE A 37 0.59 -4.14 -3.16
CA ILE A 37 -0.41 -3.07 -3.23
C ILE A 37 -0.66 -2.71 -4.68
N LEU A 38 -1.92 -2.81 -5.08
CA LEU A 38 -2.44 -2.29 -6.34
C LEU A 38 -3.76 -1.62 -6.02
N VAL A 39 -3.83 -0.30 -6.13
CA VAL A 39 -5.05 0.45 -5.91
C VAL A 39 -5.37 1.33 -7.11
N ASP A 40 -6.63 1.38 -7.45
CA ASP A 40 -7.14 2.14 -8.58
C ASP A 40 -8.07 3.24 -8.05
N PRO A 41 -7.60 4.50 -8.00
CA PRO A 41 -8.42 5.58 -7.47
C PRO A 41 -9.69 5.79 -8.29
N LEU A 42 -10.82 5.97 -7.60
CA LEU A 42 -12.10 6.27 -8.25
C LEU A 42 -12.08 7.63 -8.92
N VAL A 43 -11.41 8.59 -8.29
CA VAL A 43 -11.18 9.92 -8.84
C VAL A 43 -9.70 10.08 -9.07
N SER A 44 -9.31 10.27 -10.30
CA SER A 44 -7.91 10.27 -10.70
C SER A 44 -7.52 11.63 -11.26
N PRO A 45 -6.39 12.23 -10.86
CA PRO A 45 -5.45 11.69 -9.88
C PRO A 45 -5.99 11.77 -8.44
N LEU A 46 -5.47 10.92 -7.58
CA LEU A 46 -5.75 11.00 -6.15
C LEU A 46 -5.21 12.35 -5.62
N SER A 47 -6.02 13.07 -4.87
CA SER A 47 -5.67 14.41 -4.40
C SER A 47 -4.46 14.40 -3.47
N ALA A 48 -3.76 15.53 -3.40
CA ALA A 48 -2.66 15.71 -2.46
C ALA A 48 -3.16 15.53 -1.02
N GLY A 49 -2.32 14.96 -0.17
CA GLY A 49 -2.63 14.69 1.22
C GLY A 49 -2.38 13.24 1.61
N THR A 50 -2.85 12.88 2.77
CA THR A 50 -2.74 11.53 3.32
C THR A 50 -4.07 10.82 3.22
N HIS A 51 -4.07 9.63 2.63
CA HIS A 51 -5.26 8.80 2.45
C HIS A 51 -5.04 7.45 3.13
N VAL A 52 -6.04 6.98 3.88
CA VAL A 52 -5.99 5.66 4.51
C VAL A 52 -6.43 4.62 3.48
N LEU A 53 -5.61 3.60 3.29
CA LEU A 53 -5.86 2.56 2.29
C LEU A 53 -7.05 1.69 2.65
N SER A 54 -7.17 1.32 3.91
CA SER A 54 -8.27 0.48 4.41
C SER A 54 -8.76 1.01 5.75
N LEU A 55 -10.08 1.15 5.89
CA LEU A 55 -10.72 1.60 7.13
C LEU A 55 -10.98 0.44 8.10
N THR A 56 -10.98 -0.79 7.61
CA THR A 56 -11.42 -1.95 8.38
C THR A 56 -10.33 -2.95 8.70
N ASP A 57 -9.29 -3.01 7.85
CA ASP A 57 -8.32 -4.11 7.89
C ASP A 57 -6.90 -3.59 8.12
N PRO A 58 -6.50 -3.30 9.36
CA PRO A 58 -5.09 -3.06 9.64
C PRO A 58 -4.30 -4.35 9.46
N LEU A 59 -3.01 -4.24 9.15
CA LEU A 59 -2.14 -5.39 9.03
C LEU A 59 -2.05 -6.10 10.39
N PRO A 60 -2.36 -7.39 10.46
CA PRO A 60 -2.32 -8.12 11.75
C PRO A 60 -0.90 -8.36 12.26
N PHE A 61 0.09 -8.33 11.34
CA PHE A 61 1.50 -8.44 11.67
C PHE A 61 2.18 -7.15 11.21
N PRO A 62 2.09 -6.06 12.02
CA PRO A 62 2.59 -4.77 11.58
C PRO A 62 4.12 -4.72 11.57
N PRO A 63 4.70 -3.76 10.85
CA PRO A 63 6.16 -3.62 10.82
C PRO A 63 6.70 -3.20 12.18
N ARG A 64 7.91 -3.67 12.48
CA ARG A 64 8.63 -3.33 13.71
C ARG A 64 8.90 -1.83 13.79
N THR A 65 9.21 -1.23 12.67
CA THR A 65 9.41 0.21 12.53
C THR A 65 8.59 0.72 11.36
N GLU A 66 8.22 1.99 11.41
CA GLU A 66 7.48 2.62 10.32
C GLU A 66 8.24 2.48 9.00
N GLN A 67 7.52 2.10 7.95
CA GLN A 67 8.09 1.89 6.62
C GLN A 67 7.59 2.97 5.66
N LYS A 68 8.51 3.62 4.98
CA LYS A 68 8.20 4.60 3.96
C LYS A 68 8.61 4.01 2.61
N VAL A 69 7.63 3.67 1.78
CA VAL A 69 7.86 2.95 0.52
C VAL A 69 7.41 3.81 -0.64
N PRO A 70 8.35 4.42 -1.38
CA PRO A 70 8.01 5.18 -2.58
C PRO A 70 7.33 4.31 -3.62
N PHE A 71 6.36 4.87 -4.31
CA PHE A 71 5.68 4.15 -5.38
C PHE A 71 5.67 4.97 -6.65
N TRP A 72 5.33 4.29 -7.72
CA TRP A 72 5.20 4.87 -9.02
C TRP A 72 3.79 5.41 -9.20
N TYR A 73 3.67 6.68 -9.58
CA TYR A 73 2.38 7.29 -9.84
C TYR A 73 2.48 8.33 -10.94
N GLY A 74 1.79 8.09 -12.06
CA GLY A 74 1.77 8.97 -13.20
C GLY A 74 2.58 8.46 -14.39
N TRP A 75 2.80 9.34 -15.35
CA TRP A 75 3.38 8.98 -16.66
C TRP A 75 4.91 9.02 -16.69
N SER A 76 5.54 9.56 -15.68
CA SER A 76 6.97 9.85 -15.71
C SER A 76 7.88 8.63 -15.80
N GLY A 77 7.35 7.47 -15.49
CA GLY A 77 8.14 6.26 -15.52
C GLY A 77 9.13 6.11 -14.38
N ALA A 78 9.10 6.96 -13.39
CA ALA A 78 10.02 6.93 -12.26
C ALA A 78 9.28 7.05 -10.94
N ALA A 79 9.74 6.31 -9.93
CA ALA A 79 9.20 6.47 -8.59
C ALA A 79 9.46 7.89 -8.10
N ASN A 80 8.44 8.51 -7.53
CA ASN A 80 8.57 9.82 -6.95
C ASN A 80 8.69 9.67 -5.44
N LEU A 81 9.85 10.02 -4.89
CA LEU A 81 10.13 9.87 -3.47
C LEU A 81 9.19 10.70 -2.58
N GLU A 82 8.49 11.67 -3.15
CA GLU A 82 7.53 12.49 -2.41
C GLU A 82 6.14 11.87 -2.35
N ASN A 83 5.89 10.80 -3.12
CA ASN A 83 4.68 10.01 -3.04
C ASN A 83 5.06 8.62 -2.54
N TYR A 84 4.45 8.19 -1.45
CA TYR A 84 4.86 6.94 -0.82
C TYR A 84 3.74 6.31 -0.02
N PHE A 85 3.86 5.00 0.21
CA PHE A 85 3.08 4.31 1.23
C PHE A 85 3.77 4.49 2.57
N LEU A 86 3.00 4.85 3.58
CA LEU A 86 3.47 4.90 4.95
C LEU A 86 2.84 3.75 5.71
N ILE A 87 3.63 2.75 6.02
CA ILE A 87 3.16 1.56 6.74
C ILE A 87 3.55 1.75 8.21
N GLN A 88 2.54 1.94 9.04
CA GLN A 88 2.74 2.30 10.43
C GLN A 88 2.85 1.07 11.33
N THR A 89 3.44 1.26 12.51
CA THR A 89 3.63 0.18 13.48
C THR A 89 2.31 -0.33 14.08
N ASN A 90 1.21 0.38 13.88
CA ASN A 90 -0.14 -0.08 14.24
C ASN A 90 -0.83 -0.87 13.13
N GLY A 91 -0.16 -1.08 12.00
CA GLY A 91 -0.72 -1.81 10.87
C GLY A 91 -1.51 -0.99 9.87
N ILE A 92 -1.67 0.30 10.08
CA ILE A 92 -2.39 1.16 9.14
C ILE A 92 -1.46 1.52 7.98
N ILE A 93 -1.98 1.36 6.77
CA ILE A 93 -1.28 1.75 5.54
C ILE A 93 -1.87 3.07 5.05
N ASN A 94 -1.04 4.10 5.00
CA ASN A 94 -1.41 5.39 4.43
C ASN A 94 -0.78 5.55 3.06
N ILE A 95 -1.50 6.26 2.18
CA ILE A 95 -0.98 6.69 0.89
C ILE A 95 -0.76 8.20 0.99
N VAL A 96 0.48 8.62 0.87
CA VAL A 96 0.86 10.03 0.98
C VAL A 96 1.15 10.56 -0.40
N ILE A 97 0.36 11.53 -0.83
CA ILE A 97 0.48 12.19 -2.13
C ILE A 97 0.93 13.63 -1.89
N ASN A 98 2.14 13.93 -2.28
CA ASN A 98 2.69 15.29 -2.23
C ASN A 98 2.70 15.96 -3.61
N ILE A 99 2.88 15.14 -4.65
CA ILE A 99 2.84 15.60 -6.03
C ILE A 99 1.76 14.81 -6.78
N THR A 100 0.72 15.50 -7.23
CA THR A 100 -0.29 14.87 -8.07
C THR A 100 0.24 14.71 -9.49
N GLN A 101 0.15 13.51 -10.02
CA GLN A 101 0.55 13.20 -11.39
C GLN A 101 -0.56 12.38 -12.00
N GLY A 102 -0.81 12.54 -13.27
CA GLY A 102 -1.76 11.83 -14.12
C GLY A 102 -2.68 10.75 -13.52
N SER A 103 -3.53 10.22 -14.34
CA SER A 103 -4.53 9.25 -13.91
C SER A 103 -3.99 7.82 -14.07
N GLN A 104 -3.27 7.33 -13.08
CA GLN A 104 -2.69 6.01 -13.10
C GLN A 104 -3.06 5.22 -11.85
N GLU A 105 -3.07 3.91 -11.97
CA GLU A 105 -3.12 3.05 -10.79
C GLU A 105 -1.88 3.27 -9.93
N ILE A 106 -2.03 3.09 -8.64
CA ILE A 106 -0.93 3.17 -7.68
C ILE A 106 -0.53 1.74 -7.35
N ARG A 107 0.73 1.39 -7.62
CA ARG A 107 1.17 0.02 -7.52
C ARG A 107 2.55 -0.09 -6.90
N LYS A 108 2.72 -1.04 -6.01
CA LYS A 108 4.00 -1.48 -5.50
C LYS A 108 3.92 -2.93 -5.09
N ASP A 109 4.71 -3.77 -5.74
CA ASP A 109 4.77 -5.20 -5.46
C ASP A 109 5.96 -5.53 -4.57
N SER A 110 5.86 -6.65 -3.88
CA SER A 110 6.97 -7.26 -3.13
C SER A 110 7.59 -6.32 -2.10
N ILE A 111 6.74 -5.58 -1.38
CA ILE A 111 7.18 -4.83 -0.21
C ILE A 111 7.45 -5.85 0.89
N ILE A 112 8.68 -5.89 1.41
CA ILE A 112 9.06 -6.80 2.49
C ILE A 112 9.40 -5.97 3.71
N TYR A 113 8.80 -6.30 4.84
CA TYR A 113 9.12 -5.61 6.10
C TYR A 113 9.27 -6.60 7.25
N PRO A 114 10.16 -6.30 8.21
CA PRO A 114 10.31 -7.11 9.41
C PRO A 114 9.21 -6.80 10.42
N THR A 115 8.74 -7.84 11.11
CA THR A 115 7.76 -7.71 12.19
C THR A 115 8.44 -7.80 13.56
N ASN A 116 7.67 -7.52 14.58
CA ASN A 116 8.13 -7.78 15.95
C ASN A 116 8.18 -9.26 16.27
#